data_cda0702570a5c0ae1f649fd8fcd8c356
#
_entry.id   cda0702570a5c0ae1f649fd8fcd8c356
#
_cell.length_a   1.000
_cell.length_b   1.000
_cell.length_c   1.000
_cell.angle_alpha   90.00
_cell.angle_beta   90.00
_cell.angle_gamma   90.00
#
_symmetry.space_group_name_H-M   'P 1'
#
loop_
_entity.id
_entity.type
_entity.pdbx_description
1 polymer ?
#
loop_
_entity_poly.entity_id
_entity_poly.type
_entity_poly.pdbx_seq_one_letter_code
_entity_poly.pdbx_strand_id
1 'polypeptide(L)'
;MITTCRQLFHNTLKENDYLGRAIITGVTKVSKNSLFYDLNNLLVATVTDDIYTDCCGFTEQEVMDALKCQNIDDMKKVKEMYDGFIIGHQKDIYNPWSIVNYMHDRQLRSYWILTSSNKLIGDIICRHPYDKKYEIEQLMTGKPIHKVINENITFQYLDGDENSLWSLLLAVGYIKAENVVKDNEWTECDVSVTNKEVMSMFRTQIIAMFSNGNIAYENFTRALIRHRTWDMIGVMEDIAEYSMSYFDTAKNTGKHAPENFYHGLVLGLIVSMRKEYRIVSNRESGEGRYDIAIYPFDKTKDAYILEFKVLNEHREKTVQETAQNALKQIRTRNYEADLLAYGIPADHIYKLGFGFLGKKVWVVSDPPEKEEKDQVRSEWDNLRFR
;
A
#
# COMPACT_ATOMS: atom_id res chain seq x y z
N MET A 1 27.23 8.95 -11.81
CA MET A 1 26.52 9.34 -10.58
C MET A 1 27.19 8.78 -9.31
N ILE A 2 27.38 7.47 -9.14
CA ILE A 2 28.03 6.87 -7.94
C ILE A 2 29.43 7.45 -7.71
N THR A 3 30.26 7.54 -8.75
CA THR A 3 31.63 8.10 -8.66
C THR A 3 31.65 9.55 -8.18
N THR A 4 30.73 10.37 -8.68
CA THR A 4 30.61 11.79 -8.28
C THR A 4 30.19 11.93 -6.83
N CYS A 5 29.21 11.13 -6.38
CA CYS A 5 28.77 11.10 -4.97
C CYS A 5 29.91 10.62 -4.05
N ARG A 6 30.68 9.59 -4.47
CA ARG A 6 31.86 9.10 -3.72
C ARG A 6 32.88 10.21 -3.54
N GLN A 7 33.23 10.93 -4.60
CA GLN A 7 34.17 12.06 -4.53
C GLN A 7 33.65 13.17 -3.61
N LEU A 8 32.36 13.50 -3.69
CA LEU A 8 31.75 14.50 -2.82
C LEU A 8 31.86 14.11 -1.35
N PHE A 9 31.46 12.88 -0.99
CA PHE A 9 31.55 12.41 0.39
C PHE A 9 32.98 12.28 0.87
N HIS A 10 33.89 11.80 0.02
CA HIS A 10 35.30 11.72 0.35
C HIS A 10 35.87 13.10 0.68
N ASN A 11 35.71 14.08 -0.20
CA ASN A 11 36.25 15.40 -0.03
C ASN A 11 35.59 16.19 1.13
N THR A 12 34.36 15.87 1.47
CA THR A 12 33.61 16.57 2.52
C THR A 12 33.86 15.94 3.90
N LEU A 13 33.99 14.62 3.98
CA LEU A 13 33.97 13.90 5.25
C LEU A 13 35.33 13.31 5.65
N LYS A 14 36.26 13.13 4.69
CA LYS A 14 37.60 12.62 4.94
C LYS A 14 38.62 13.74 4.79
N GLU A 15 39.56 13.77 5.71
CA GLU A 15 40.69 14.75 5.69
C GLU A 15 40.23 16.23 5.65
N ASN A 16 39.07 16.50 6.26
CA ASN A 16 38.54 17.86 6.35
C ASN A 16 38.77 18.42 7.78
N ASP A 17 39.78 19.24 7.92
CA ASP A 17 40.16 19.85 9.21
C ASP A 17 39.07 20.76 9.80
N TYR A 18 38.11 21.19 9.00
CA TYR A 18 36.99 22.06 9.43
C TYR A 18 35.74 21.26 9.84
N LEU A 19 35.75 19.93 9.65
CA LEU A 19 34.59 19.07 9.97
C LEU A 19 34.58 18.72 11.46
N GLY A 20 33.67 19.32 12.22
CA GLY A 20 33.46 18.97 13.62
C GLY A 20 32.65 17.68 13.80
N ARG A 21 31.52 17.53 13.08
CA ARG A 21 30.64 16.35 13.11
C ARG A 21 29.89 16.25 11.79
N ALA A 22 29.53 15.02 11.40
CA ALA A 22 28.65 14.77 10.27
C ALA A 22 27.65 13.67 10.62
N ILE A 23 26.41 13.84 10.16
CA ILE A 23 25.34 12.82 10.24
C ILE A 23 24.86 12.57 8.82
N ILE A 24 24.85 11.30 8.42
CA ILE A 24 24.32 10.85 7.15
C ILE A 24 23.13 9.96 7.43
N THR A 25 21.98 10.28 6.86
CA THR A 25 20.78 9.48 6.99
C THR A 25 20.36 8.92 5.63
N GLY A 26 19.71 7.76 5.63
CA GLY A 26 19.19 7.13 4.42
C GLY A 26 18.26 5.99 4.75
N VAL A 27 17.50 5.54 3.76
CA VAL A 27 16.51 4.46 3.92
C VAL A 27 17.18 3.10 4.15
N THR A 28 18.35 2.88 3.55
CA THR A 28 19.12 1.64 3.69
C THR A 28 20.59 1.97 3.92
N LYS A 29 21.29 1.07 4.61
CA LYS A 29 22.74 1.13 4.70
C LYS A 29 23.31 0.98 3.28
N VAL A 30 23.80 2.08 2.73
CA VAL A 30 24.59 2.01 1.49
C VAL A 30 25.90 1.34 1.85
N SER A 31 26.14 0.15 1.29
CA SER A 31 27.31 -0.67 1.65
C SER A 31 28.59 0.13 1.56
N LYS A 32 29.49 -0.13 2.50
CA LYS A 32 30.84 0.42 2.55
C LYS A 32 31.56 0.33 1.19
N ASN A 33 31.24 -0.66 0.38
CA ASN A 33 31.94 -0.95 -0.88
C ASN A 33 31.61 -0.02 -2.06
N SER A 34 30.56 0.80 -2.00
CA SER A 34 30.19 1.64 -3.16
C SER A 34 30.38 3.14 -2.94
N LEU A 35 29.89 3.70 -1.84
CA LEU A 35 29.91 5.15 -1.59
C LEU A 35 30.88 5.54 -0.48
N PHE A 36 31.08 4.68 0.53
CA PHE A 36 31.83 5.00 1.75
C PHE A 36 33.07 4.13 1.94
N TYR A 37 33.56 3.51 0.87
CA TYR A 37 34.73 2.59 0.92
C TYR A 37 35.96 3.19 1.62
N ASP A 38 36.14 4.50 1.45
CA ASP A 38 37.31 5.19 1.98
C ASP A 38 37.06 5.86 3.37
N LEU A 39 35.85 5.73 3.94
CA LEU A 39 35.51 6.30 5.25
C LEU A 39 35.62 5.22 6.34
N ASN A 40 36.74 5.18 7.05
CA ASN A 40 37.04 4.12 8.01
C ASN A 40 36.41 4.31 9.40
N ASN A 41 35.91 5.51 9.70
CA ASN A 41 35.46 5.94 11.03
C ASN A 41 33.96 6.23 11.10
N LEU A 42 33.17 5.65 10.20
CA LEU A 42 31.72 5.76 10.28
C LEU A 42 31.16 4.85 11.38
N LEU A 43 30.44 5.45 12.31
CA LEU A 43 29.52 4.72 13.18
C LEU A 43 28.21 4.53 12.40
N VAL A 44 27.83 3.29 12.12
CA VAL A 44 26.60 2.95 11.40
C VAL A 44 25.59 2.42 12.41
N ALA A 45 24.42 3.05 12.48
CA ALA A 45 23.28 2.58 13.26
C ALA A 45 22.19 2.10 12.31
N THR A 46 21.63 0.93 12.60
CA THR A 46 20.51 0.31 11.88
C THR A 46 19.28 0.21 12.79
N VAL A 47 18.16 -0.21 12.26
CA VAL A 47 16.93 -0.38 13.06
C VAL A 47 17.03 -1.48 14.12
N THR A 48 18.03 -2.35 14.04
CA THR A 48 18.28 -3.41 15.04
C THR A 48 19.34 -3.05 16.08
N ASP A 49 19.94 -1.86 15.99
CA ASP A 49 20.94 -1.39 16.93
C ASP A 49 20.33 -0.62 18.09
N ASP A 50 20.93 -0.75 19.28
CA ASP A 50 20.48 -0.09 20.51
C ASP A 50 21.04 1.32 20.72
N ILE A 51 21.41 2.00 19.62
CA ILE A 51 21.91 3.37 19.64
C ILE A 51 20.96 4.29 18.83
N TYR A 52 20.72 5.49 19.35
CA TYR A 52 19.81 6.49 18.74
C TYR A 52 18.37 5.98 18.57
N THR A 53 17.90 5.11 19.46
CA THR A 53 16.63 4.41 19.32
C THR A 53 15.41 5.32 19.40
N ASP A 54 15.54 6.48 20.05
CA ASP A 54 14.51 7.52 20.23
C ASP A 54 14.71 8.74 19.32
N CYS A 55 15.73 8.71 18.44
CA CYS A 55 16.05 9.84 17.58
C CYS A 55 15.35 9.79 16.21
N CYS A 56 14.76 8.66 15.85
CA CYS A 56 14.15 8.43 14.54
C CYS A 56 12.69 8.03 14.70
N GLY A 57 11.78 8.99 14.62
CA GLY A 57 10.36 8.81 14.86
C GLY A 57 9.88 9.57 16.09
N PHE A 58 8.58 9.49 16.37
CA PHE A 58 8.00 10.00 17.61
C PHE A 58 7.82 8.88 18.62
N THR A 59 8.19 9.13 19.84
CA THR A 59 7.88 8.26 20.97
C THR A 59 6.39 8.36 21.36
N GLU A 60 5.85 7.37 22.06
CA GLU A 60 4.45 7.40 22.53
C GLU A 60 4.16 8.65 23.37
N GLN A 61 5.11 9.07 24.21
CA GLN A 61 4.96 10.25 25.05
C GLN A 61 4.85 11.53 24.21
N GLU A 62 5.69 11.69 23.19
CA GLU A 62 5.65 12.85 22.28
C GLU A 62 4.33 12.90 21.51
N VAL A 63 3.83 11.75 21.05
CA VAL A 63 2.53 11.65 20.38
C VAL A 63 1.39 12.03 21.34
N MET A 64 1.40 11.52 22.57
CA MET A 64 0.41 11.87 23.59
C MET A 64 0.39 13.37 23.87
N ASP A 65 1.55 13.98 24.02
CA ASP A 65 1.67 15.41 24.33
C ASP A 65 1.24 16.27 23.14
N ALA A 66 1.60 15.87 21.91
CA ALA A 66 1.17 16.54 20.69
C ALA A 66 -0.37 16.47 20.50
N LEU A 67 -0.98 15.30 20.74
CA LEU A 67 -2.43 15.13 20.69
C LEU A 67 -3.14 16.00 21.73
N LYS A 68 -2.64 16.04 22.97
CA LYS A 68 -3.18 16.91 24.04
C LYS A 68 -3.10 18.38 23.68
N CYS A 69 -1.97 18.86 23.14
CA CYS A 69 -1.80 20.24 22.69
C CYS A 69 -2.83 20.65 21.62
N GLN A 70 -3.31 19.68 20.84
CA GLN A 70 -4.31 19.86 19.78
C GLN A 70 -5.75 19.57 20.26
N ASN A 71 -5.98 19.26 21.54
CA ASN A 71 -7.26 18.83 22.10
C ASN A 71 -7.85 17.60 21.38
N ILE A 72 -6.99 16.60 21.09
CA ILE A 72 -7.42 15.34 20.48
C ILE A 72 -7.41 14.25 21.53
N ASP A 73 -8.55 13.61 21.74
CA ASP A 73 -8.70 12.47 22.66
C ASP A 73 -8.87 11.14 21.89
N ASP A 74 -7.93 10.84 21.02
CA ASP A 74 -7.99 9.65 20.15
C ASP A 74 -6.75 8.75 20.27
N MET A 75 -5.98 8.86 21.37
CA MET A 75 -4.71 8.13 21.53
C MET A 75 -4.85 6.64 21.26
N LYS A 76 -5.94 6.01 21.75
CA LYS A 76 -6.18 4.58 21.51
C LYS A 76 -6.30 4.24 20.02
N LYS A 77 -7.00 5.06 19.24
CA LYS A 77 -7.17 4.85 17.78
C LYS A 77 -5.88 5.12 17.04
N VAL A 78 -5.14 6.16 17.44
CA VAL A 78 -3.83 6.51 16.89
C VAL A 78 -2.83 5.38 17.12
N LYS A 79 -2.78 4.85 18.36
CA LYS A 79 -1.95 3.69 18.70
C LYS A 79 -2.32 2.49 17.83
N GLU A 80 -3.58 2.15 17.72
CA GLU A 80 -4.06 1.02 16.93
C GLU A 80 -3.70 1.11 15.45
N MET A 81 -3.64 2.31 14.88
CA MET A 81 -3.40 2.53 13.45
C MET A 81 -1.92 2.71 13.11
N TYR A 82 -1.16 3.47 13.92
CA TYR A 82 0.15 3.98 13.55
C TYR A 82 1.30 3.51 14.44
N ASP A 83 1.02 2.92 15.60
CA ASP A 83 2.05 2.36 16.46
C ASP A 83 2.66 1.10 15.88
N GLY A 84 3.91 0.81 16.25
CA GLY A 84 4.51 -0.50 15.99
C GLY A 84 5.92 -0.48 15.42
N PHE A 85 6.53 0.67 15.15
CA PHE A 85 7.94 0.68 14.81
C PHE A 85 8.78 0.31 16.04
N ILE A 86 9.80 -0.52 15.80
CA ILE A 86 10.76 -0.94 16.81
C ILE A 86 12.15 -0.56 16.31
N ILE A 87 12.92 0.15 17.13
CA ILE A 87 14.30 0.52 16.85
C ILE A 87 15.15 0.06 18.02
N GLY A 88 15.98 -0.96 17.79
CA GLY A 88 16.69 -1.64 18.86
C GLY A 88 15.72 -2.20 19.92
N HIS A 89 15.91 -1.81 21.16
CA HIS A 89 15.03 -2.19 22.27
C HIS A 89 13.80 -1.27 22.45
N GLN A 90 13.79 -0.10 21.78
CA GLN A 90 12.72 0.88 21.92
C GLN A 90 11.51 0.47 21.07
N LYS A 91 10.39 0.27 21.75
CA LYS A 91 9.06 0.01 21.18
C LYS A 91 8.22 1.28 21.16
N ASP A 92 7.03 1.19 20.58
CA ASP A 92 6.04 2.26 20.53
C ASP A 92 6.59 3.54 19.86
N ILE A 93 7.28 3.36 18.73
CA ILE A 93 7.74 4.44 17.87
C ILE A 93 6.74 4.64 16.73
N TYR A 94 6.46 5.89 16.43
CA TYR A 94 5.47 6.33 15.44
C TYR A 94 6.14 7.06 14.27
N ASN A 95 5.61 6.85 13.06
CA ASN A 95 6.04 7.60 11.90
C ASN A 95 5.60 9.07 12.00
N PRO A 96 6.52 10.06 11.99
CA PRO A 96 6.17 11.45 12.15
C PRO A 96 5.22 11.98 11.07
N TRP A 97 5.37 11.53 9.82
CA TRP A 97 4.51 11.93 8.72
C TRP A 97 3.05 11.53 8.96
N SER A 98 2.82 10.29 9.39
CA SER A 98 1.46 9.79 9.68
C SER A 98 0.82 10.55 10.83
N ILE A 99 1.57 10.80 11.92
CA ILE A 99 1.05 11.52 13.09
C ILE A 99 0.73 12.97 12.76
N VAL A 100 1.63 13.70 12.08
CA VAL A 100 1.42 15.11 11.72
C VAL A 100 0.20 15.25 10.79
N ASN A 101 0.06 14.38 9.78
CA ASN A 101 -1.08 14.44 8.88
C ASN A 101 -2.38 14.04 9.58
N TYR A 102 -2.36 13.06 10.48
CA TYR A 102 -3.52 12.73 11.30
C TYR A 102 -3.96 13.92 12.17
N MET A 103 -3.01 14.61 12.81
CA MET A 103 -3.33 15.80 13.61
C MET A 103 -3.93 16.93 12.77
N HIS A 104 -3.49 17.06 11.51
CA HIS A 104 -4.02 18.06 10.58
C HIS A 104 -5.43 17.70 10.09
N ASP A 105 -5.62 16.46 9.60
CA ASP A 105 -6.86 16.05 8.91
C ASP A 105 -7.91 15.46 9.87
N ARG A 106 -7.52 15.02 11.06
CA ARG A 106 -8.37 14.32 12.04
C ARG A 106 -8.99 13.03 11.50
N GLN A 107 -8.37 12.41 10.49
CA GLN A 107 -8.85 11.18 9.87
C GLN A 107 -7.83 10.06 10.02
N LEU A 108 -8.28 8.88 10.47
CA LEU A 108 -7.45 7.68 10.52
C LEU A 108 -7.37 7.07 9.12
N ARG A 109 -6.26 7.28 8.44
CA ARG A 109 -5.99 6.74 7.11
C ARG A 109 -4.50 6.55 6.88
N SER A 110 -4.14 5.83 5.83
CA SER A 110 -2.74 5.64 5.46
C SER A 110 -2.18 6.91 4.82
N TYR A 111 -1.23 7.56 5.48
CA TYR A 111 -0.57 8.78 5.01
C TYR A 111 0.83 8.51 4.46
N TRP A 112 1.65 7.81 5.22
CA TRP A 112 3.06 7.59 4.88
C TRP A 112 3.22 6.75 3.61
N ILE A 113 2.47 5.69 3.51
CA ILE A 113 2.49 4.74 2.41
C ILE A 113 2.14 5.37 1.07
N LEU A 114 1.35 6.43 1.08
CA LEU A 114 0.97 7.15 -0.12
C LEU A 114 2.10 8.06 -0.66
N THR A 115 3.17 8.27 0.10
CA THR A 115 4.27 9.18 -0.26
C THR A 115 5.45 8.49 -0.93
N SER A 116 5.67 7.20 -0.65
CA SER A 116 6.83 6.47 -1.15
C SER A 116 6.60 5.84 -2.52
N SER A 117 7.65 5.84 -3.34
CA SER A 117 7.70 5.06 -4.58
C SER A 117 7.92 3.58 -4.22
N ASN A 118 6.83 2.85 -4.00
CA ASN A 118 6.86 1.44 -3.62
C ASN A 118 7.29 0.51 -4.78
N LYS A 119 7.69 1.09 -5.91
CA LYS A 119 8.07 0.34 -7.11
C LYS A 119 9.24 -0.61 -6.86
N LEU A 120 10.26 -0.16 -6.11
CA LEU A 120 11.45 -0.98 -5.84
C LEU A 120 11.09 -2.27 -5.08
N ILE A 121 10.27 -2.13 -4.03
CA ILE A 121 9.82 -3.29 -3.24
C ILE A 121 8.97 -4.21 -4.10
N GLY A 122 8.09 -3.63 -4.91
CA GLY A 122 7.29 -4.33 -5.88
C GLY A 122 8.11 -5.16 -6.86
N ASP A 123 9.08 -4.54 -7.47
CA ASP A 123 9.96 -5.19 -8.43
C ASP A 123 10.74 -6.36 -7.80
N ILE A 124 11.17 -6.23 -6.53
CA ILE A 124 11.88 -7.29 -5.82
C ILE A 124 10.96 -8.46 -5.48
N ILE A 125 9.76 -8.21 -4.98
CA ILE A 125 8.78 -9.26 -4.68
C ILE A 125 8.39 -10.00 -5.96
N CYS A 126 8.17 -9.29 -7.08
CA CYS A 126 7.82 -9.89 -8.37
C CYS A 126 8.91 -10.81 -8.95
N ARG A 127 10.18 -10.58 -8.62
CA ARG A 127 11.29 -11.43 -9.10
C ARG A 127 11.37 -12.79 -8.39
N HIS A 128 10.80 -12.90 -7.19
CA HIS A 128 10.80 -14.12 -6.37
C HIS A 128 9.39 -14.57 -5.97
N PRO A 129 8.44 -14.79 -6.92
CA PRO A 129 7.02 -14.85 -6.61
C PRO A 129 6.57 -16.10 -5.85
N TYR A 130 7.21 -17.25 -6.09
CA TYR A 130 6.69 -18.54 -5.60
C TYR A 130 7.22 -18.93 -4.21
N ASP A 131 8.48 -18.73 -3.93
CA ASP A 131 9.12 -19.20 -2.70
C ASP A 131 8.73 -18.34 -1.48
N LYS A 132 8.42 -17.06 -1.70
CA LYS A 132 8.11 -16.09 -0.64
C LYS A 132 6.61 -15.92 -0.39
N LYS A 133 5.75 -16.46 -1.26
CA LYS A 133 4.30 -16.29 -1.18
C LYS A 133 3.73 -16.75 0.16
N TYR A 134 4.07 -17.95 0.59
CA TYR A 134 3.59 -18.52 1.86
C TYR A 134 4.01 -17.69 3.08
N GLU A 135 5.26 -17.21 3.10
CA GLU A 135 5.80 -16.39 4.19
C GLU A 135 5.11 -15.03 4.27
N ILE A 136 4.88 -14.42 3.10
CA ILE A 136 4.13 -13.16 2.99
C ILE A 136 2.68 -13.35 3.44
N GLU A 137 2.04 -14.46 3.06
CA GLU A 137 0.69 -14.82 3.52
C GLU A 137 0.66 -14.96 5.05
N GLN A 138 1.66 -15.57 5.67
CA GLN A 138 1.76 -15.64 7.13
C GLN A 138 1.84 -14.26 7.77
N LEU A 139 2.69 -13.38 7.27
CA LEU A 139 2.79 -11.99 7.75
C LEU A 139 1.46 -11.25 7.64
N MET A 140 0.73 -11.45 6.53
CA MET A 140 -0.58 -10.83 6.31
C MET A 140 -1.65 -11.34 7.27
N THR A 141 -1.50 -12.56 7.85
CA THR A 141 -2.36 -13.05 8.95
C THR A 141 -2.00 -12.46 10.32
N GLY A 142 -0.93 -11.67 10.38
CA GLY A 142 -0.38 -11.16 11.64
C GLY A 142 0.47 -12.18 12.40
N LYS A 143 0.85 -13.30 11.76
CA LYS A 143 1.76 -14.29 12.35
C LYS A 143 3.20 -13.85 12.10
N PRO A 144 4.06 -13.81 13.11
CA PRO A 144 5.49 -13.57 12.91
C PRO A 144 6.13 -14.74 12.16
N ILE A 145 7.16 -14.43 11.40
CA ILE A 145 8.02 -15.41 10.73
C ILE A 145 9.47 -15.22 11.18
N HIS A 146 10.18 -16.32 11.35
CA HIS A 146 11.60 -16.27 11.73
C HIS A 146 12.48 -16.04 10.49
N LYS A 147 13.38 -15.05 10.55
CA LYS A 147 14.24 -14.65 9.43
C LYS A 147 15.66 -14.33 9.84
N VAL A 148 16.57 -14.63 8.93
CA VAL A 148 17.94 -14.12 8.96
C VAL A 148 17.96 -12.81 8.19
N ILE A 149 18.44 -11.75 8.82
CA ILE A 149 18.52 -10.41 8.26
C ILE A 149 19.97 -10.08 7.93
N ASN A 150 20.20 -9.65 6.70
CA ASN A 150 21.48 -9.11 6.28
C ASN A 150 21.44 -7.58 6.30
N GLU A 151 21.98 -6.95 7.35
CA GLU A 151 21.99 -5.50 7.47
C GLU A 151 22.98 -4.81 6.51
N ASN A 152 23.81 -5.58 5.82
CA ASN A 152 24.80 -5.09 4.87
C ASN A 152 24.35 -5.16 3.41
N ILE A 153 23.05 -5.24 3.16
CA ILE A 153 22.51 -5.31 1.81
C ILE A 153 22.88 -4.07 0.99
N THR A 154 23.32 -4.32 -0.22
CA THR A 154 23.50 -3.31 -1.24
C THR A 154 22.51 -3.49 -2.36
N PHE A 155 22.10 -2.39 -3.00
CA PHE A 155 21.22 -2.43 -4.16
C PHE A 155 21.69 -3.34 -5.30
N GLN A 156 23.00 -3.62 -5.37
CA GLN A 156 23.58 -4.47 -6.41
C GLN A 156 23.39 -5.98 -6.15
N TYR A 157 23.15 -6.38 -4.91
CA TYR A 157 22.99 -7.78 -4.51
C TYR A 157 21.56 -8.16 -4.15
N LEU A 158 20.59 -7.28 -4.45
CA LEU A 158 19.17 -7.57 -4.19
C LEU A 158 18.65 -8.78 -5.00
N ASP A 159 19.29 -9.10 -6.12
CA ASP A 159 18.86 -10.17 -7.02
C ASP A 159 19.43 -11.55 -6.68
N GLY A 160 20.34 -11.68 -5.71
CA GLY A 160 21.08 -12.93 -5.45
C GLY A 160 20.94 -13.53 -4.05
N ASP A 161 20.32 -12.82 -3.10
CA ASP A 161 20.19 -13.27 -1.71
C ASP A 161 18.71 -13.48 -1.34
N GLU A 162 18.37 -14.68 -0.88
CA GLU A 162 17.02 -15.03 -0.42
C GLU A 162 16.51 -14.14 0.71
N ASN A 163 17.39 -13.60 1.55
CA ASN A 163 17.07 -12.76 2.70
C ASN A 163 17.03 -11.27 2.36
N SER A 164 17.40 -10.89 1.14
CA SER A 164 17.47 -9.49 0.71
C SER A 164 16.12 -8.79 0.80
N LEU A 165 15.02 -9.46 0.47
CA LEU A 165 13.67 -8.92 0.59
C LEU A 165 13.34 -8.54 2.04
N TRP A 166 13.59 -9.45 2.99
CA TRP A 166 13.24 -9.23 4.40
C TRP A 166 14.07 -8.11 5.01
N SER A 167 15.36 -8.09 4.69
CA SER A 167 16.26 -7.05 5.14
C SER A 167 15.88 -5.67 4.59
N LEU A 168 15.45 -5.60 3.34
CA LEU A 168 14.94 -4.36 2.76
C LEU A 168 13.62 -3.93 3.41
N LEU A 169 12.65 -4.84 3.56
CA LEU A 169 11.37 -4.55 4.20
C LEU A 169 11.55 -4.05 5.63
N LEU A 170 12.52 -4.61 6.36
CA LEU A 170 12.87 -4.15 7.71
C LEU A 170 13.50 -2.76 7.67
N ALA A 171 14.48 -2.52 6.81
CA ALA A 171 15.16 -1.24 6.69
C ALA A 171 14.23 -0.08 6.31
N VAL A 172 13.22 -0.35 5.47
CA VAL A 172 12.23 0.66 5.08
C VAL A 172 11.04 0.76 6.05
N GLY A 173 10.98 -0.09 7.09
CA GLY A 173 9.95 -0.02 8.13
C GLY A 173 8.61 -0.68 7.77
N TYR A 174 8.54 -1.53 6.75
CA TYR A 174 7.34 -2.30 6.42
C TYR A 174 7.10 -3.47 7.37
N ILE A 175 8.18 -4.03 7.88
CA ILE A 175 8.15 -5.03 8.95
C ILE A 175 8.97 -4.54 10.12
N LYS A 176 8.64 -5.02 11.30
CA LYS A 176 9.39 -4.83 12.55
C LYS A 176 10.05 -6.13 12.95
N ALA A 177 11.15 -6.04 13.70
CA ALA A 177 11.88 -7.17 14.24
C ALA A 177 11.69 -7.26 15.74
N GLU A 178 11.42 -8.48 16.22
CA GLU A 178 11.38 -8.83 17.64
C GLU A 178 12.29 -10.05 17.87
N ASN A 179 12.68 -10.29 19.12
CA ASN A 179 13.56 -11.39 19.50
C ASN A 179 14.88 -11.41 18.71
N VAL A 180 15.48 -10.23 18.53
CA VAL A 180 16.70 -10.05 17.74
C VAL A 180 17.87 -10.71 18.45
N VAL A 181 18.54 -11.63 17.75
CA VAL A 181 19.79 -12.29 18.18
C VAL A 181 20.86 -11.92 17.16
N LYS A 182 21.90 -11.23 17.63
CA LYS A 182 23.06 -10.85 16.81
C LYS A 182 24.21 -11.79 17.13
N ASP A 183 24.66 -12.53 16.11
CA ASP A 183 25.97 -13.17 16.09
C ASP A 183 26.90 -12.36 15.18
N ASN A 184 28.20 -12.64 15.22
CA ASN A 184 29.21 -11.87 14.48
C ASN A 184 28.95 -11.77 12.97
N GLU A 185 28.24 -12.72 12.39
CA GLU A 185 28.00 -12.83 10.95
C GLU A 185 26.51 -12.65 10.55
N TRP A 186 25.56 -12.86 11.51
CA TRP A 186 24.14 -12.95 11.19
C TRP A 186 23.29 -12.24 12.24
N THR A 187 22.17 -11.66 11.79
CA THR A 187 21.11 -11.17 12.67
C THR A 187 19.87 -12.02 12.43
N GLU A 188 19.46 -12.77 13.44
CA GLU A 188 18.21 -13.55 13.42
C GLU A 188 17.14 -12.84 14.19
N CYS A 189 15.91 -12.86 13.69
CA CYS A 189 14.79 -12.23 14.38
C CYS A 189 13.44 -12.79 13.91
N ASP A 190 12.44 -12.56 14.72
CA ASP A 190 11.05 -12.76 14.33
C ASP A 190 10.52 -11.47 13.73
N VAL A 191 10.04 -11.52 12.48
CA VAL A 191 9.52 -10.33 11.79
C VAL A 191 8.01 -10.41 11.66
N SER A 192 7.37 -9.26 11.82
CA SER A 192 5.92 -9.08 11.63
C SER A 192 5.64 -7.74 10.94
N VAL A 193 4.44 -7.57 10.38
CA VAL A 193 4.06 -6.27 9.77
C VAL A 193 4.01 -5.19 10.85
N THR A 194 4.56 -4.02 10.56
CA THR A 194 4.79 -2.96 11.54
C THR A 194 3.50 -2.49 12.22
N ASN A 195 2.46 -2.13 11.46
CA ASN A 195 1.20 -1.64 11.99
C ASN A 195 0.04 -1.77 11.00
N LYS A 196 -1.16 -1.28 11.36
CA LYS A 196 -2.34 -1.35 10.49
C LYS A 196 -2.23 -0.50 9.23
N GLU A 197 -1.58 0.66 9.31
CA GLU A 197 -1.31 1.49 8.14
C GLU A 197 -0.50 0.72 7.10
N VAL A 198 0.59 0.11 7.54
CA VAL A 198 1.47 -0.71 6.69
C VAL A 198 0.75 -1.97 6.20
N MET A 199 -0.02 -2.63 7.07
CA MET A 199 -0.78 -3.83 6.71
C MET A 199 -1.77 -3.56 5.56
N SER A 200 -2.45 -2.41 5.58
CA SER A 200 -3.40 -2.07 4.53
C SER A 200 -2.72 -1.94 3.16
N MET A 201 -1.55 -1.33 3.13
CA MET A 201 -0.74 -1.23 1.93
C MET A 201 -0.13 -2.57 1.50
N PHE A 202 0.45 -3.29 2.47
CA PHE A 202 1.09 -4.58 2.23
C PHE A 202 0.11 -5.52 1.53
N ARG A 203 -1.13 -5.59 1.99
CA ARG A 203 -2.21 -6.31 1.33
C ARG A 203 -2.42 -5.85 -0.10
N THR A 204 -2.57 -4.56 -0.31
CA THR A 204 -2.86 -3.98 -1.62
C THR A 204 -1.75 -4.24 -2.63
N GLN A 205 -0.49 -3.99 -2.24
CA GLN A 205 0.64 -4.14 -3.14
C GLN A 205 1.02 -5.59 -3.41
N ILE A 206 1.02 -6.42 -2.38
CA ILE A 206 1.38 -7.82 -2.53
C ILE A 206 0.35 -8.56 -3.36
N ILE A 207 -0.94 -8.32 -3.15
CA ILE A 207 -2.00 -8.90 -3.97
C ILE A 207 -1.82 -8.51 -5.44
N ALA A 208 -1.57 -7.24 -5.68
CA ALA A 208 -1.35 -6.75 -7.03
C ALA A 208 -0.10 -7.33 -7.71
N MET A 209 0.93 -7.67 -6.94
CA MET A 209 2.17 -8.29 -7.44
C MET A 209 2.00 -9.78 -7.76
N PHE A 210 1.22 -10.51 -6.97
CA PHE A 210 0.92 -11.91 -7.24
C PHE A 210 -0.03 -12.11 -8.41
N SER A 211 -0.74 -11.09 -8.87
CA SER A 211 -1.67 -11.14 -9.99
C SER A 211 -1.04 -10.80 -11.36
N ASN A 212 0.13 -11.34 -11.68
CA ASN A 212 0.84 -11.12 -12.96
C ASN A 212 1.44 -9.72 -13.20
N GLY A 213 1.84 -9.01 -12.14
CA GLY A 213 2.68 -7.82 -12.24
C GLY A 213 2.00 -6.62 -12.93
N ASN A 214 2.78 -5.81 -13.63
CA ASN A 214 2.34 -4.58 -14.31
C ASN A 214 1.14 -4.76 -15.26
N ILE A 215 0.91 -5.95 -15.79
CA ILE A 215 -0.16 -6.25 -16.76
C ILE A 215 -1.55 -6.09 -16.13
N ALA A 216 -1.77 -6.52 -14.91
CA ALA A 216 -3.07 -6.40 -14.24
C ALA A 216 -3.44 -4.94 -13.96
N TYR A 217 -2.47 -4.11 -13.54
CA TYR A 217 -2.68 -2.66 -13.35
C TYR A 217 -3.02 -1.96 -14.67
N GLU A 218 -2.25 -2.24 -15.70
CA GLU A 218 -2.47 -1.64 -17.01
C GLU A 218 -3.81 -2.07 -17.60
N ASN A 219 -4.16 -3.34 -17.47
CA ASN A 219 -5.43 -3.87 -17.98
C ASN A 219 -6.62 -3.29 -17.22
N PHE A 220 -6.57 -3.23 -15.87
CA PHE A 220 -7.65 -2.64 -15.08
C PHE A 220 -7.80 -1.14 -15.37
N THR A 221 -6.70 -0.39 -15.36
CA THR A 221 -6.70 1.04 -15.65
C THR A 221 -7.21 1.33 -17.08
N ARG A 222 -6.79 0.52 -18.05
CA ARG A 222 -7.26 0.62 -19.45
C ARG A 222 -8.75 0.31 -19.56
N ALA A 223 -9.22 -0.73 -18.84
CA ALA A 223 -10.63 -1.10 -18.78
C ALA A 223 -11.48 0.02 -18.16
N LEU A 224 -10.99 0.64 -17.07
CA LEU A 224 -11.64 1.79 -16.42
C LEU A 224 -11.75 2.98 -17.37
N ILE A 225 -10.65 3.40 -18.02
CA ILE A 225 -10.63 4.53 -18.95
C ILE A 225 -11.48 4.27 -20.19
N ARG A 226 -11.61 3.02 -20.60
CA ARG A 226 -12.45 2.62 -21.74
C ARG A 226 -13.88 2.26 -21.35
N HIS A 227 -14.25 2.39 -20.09
CA HIS A 227 -15.57 2.07 -19.52
C HIS A 227 -16.00 0.60 -19.73
N ARG A 228 -15.03 -0.33 -19.79
CA ARG A 228 -15.27 -1.76 -20.06
C ARG A 228 -15.42 -2.53 -18.74
N THR A 229 -16.66 -2.64 -18.26
CA THR A 229 -16.97 -3.29 -16.99
C THR A 229 -16.61 -4.76 -16.98
N TRP A 230 -16.79 -5.47 -18.10
CA TRP A 230 -16.42 -6.90 -18.22
C TRP A 230 -14.92 -7.14 -18.12
N ASP A 231 -14.11 -6.27 -18.70
CA ASP A 231 -12.66 -6.37 -18.61
C ASP A 231 -12.19 -6.11 -17.15
N MET A 232 -12.84 -5.16 -16.46
CA MET A 232 -12.58 -4.92 -15.02
C MET A 232 -12.93 -6.14 -14.17
N ILE A 233 -14.08 -6.78 -14.41
CA ILE A 233 -14.50 -8.02 -13.73
C ILE A 233 -13.45 -9.10 -13.96
N GLY A 234 -13.05 -9.36 -15.20
CA GLY A 234 -12.07 -10.40 -15.54
C GLY A 234 -10.73 -10.20 -14.80
N VAL A 235 -10.18 -8.99 -14.84
CA VAL A 235 -8.94 -8.69 -14.11
C VAL A 235 -9.08 -8.91 -12.60
N MET A 236 -10.20 -8.51 -12.01
CA MET A 236 -10.42 -8.66 -10.57
C MET A 236 -10.68 -10.12 -10.15
N GLU A 237 -11.37 -10.90 -10.97
CA GLU A 237 -11.58 -12.34 -10.73
C GLU A 237 -10.27 -13.12 -10.87
N ASP A 238 -9.45 -12.80 -11.88
CA ASP A 238 -8.11 -13.38 -12.02
C ASP A 238 -7.25 -13.10 -10.77
N ILE A 239 -7.22 -11.84 -10.30
CA ILE A 239 -6.53 -11.49 -9.05
C ILE A 239 -7.10 -12.27 -7.87
N ALA A 240 -8.42 -12.35 -7.75
CA ALA A 240 -9.08 -13.06 -6.66
C ALA A 240 -8.78 -14.57 -6.69
N GLU A 241 -8.68 -15.18 -7.85
CA GLU A 241 -8.36 -16.61 -7.98
C GLU A 241 -6.96 -16.93 -7.46
N TYR A 242 -5.98 -16.08 -7.77
CA TYR A 242 -4.61 -16.25 -7.28
C TYR A 242 -4.41 -15.83 -5.81
N SER A 243 -5.26 -14.93 -5.29
CA SER A 243 -5.05 -14.31 -3.97
C SER A 243 -5.90 -14.95 -2.86
N MET A 244 -7.02 -15.58 -3.18
CA MET A 244 -8.09 -15.89 -2.21
C MET A 244 -8.05 -17.28 -1.58
N SER A 245 -7.06 -18.14 -1.84
CA SER A 245 -6.81 -19.29 -0.94
C SER A 245 -6.57 -18.86 0.51
N TYR A 246 -6.19 -17.60 0.68
CA TYR A 246 -5.91 -16.93 1.93
C TYR A 246 -7.17 -16.39 2.66
N PHE A 247 -8.19 -15.94 1.92
CA PHE A 247 -9.37 -15.28 2.51
C PHE A 247 -10.44 -16.24 3.01
N ASP A 248 -10.42 -17.49 2.57
CA ASP A 248 -11.30 -18.55 3.11
C ASP A 248 -11.00 -18.87 4.59
N THR A 249 -9.79 -18.54 5.07
CA THR A 249 -9.42 -18.74 6.49
C THR A 249 -9.81 -17.55 7.39
N ALA A 250 -10.20 -16.41 6.82
CA ALA A 250 -10.55 -15.20 7.57
C ALA A 250 -12.02 -15.16 8.05
N LYS A 251 -12.67 -16.30 8.24
CA LYS A 251 -14.04 -16.38 8.78
C LYS A 251 -14.27 -15.78 10.17
N ASN A 252 -13.22 -15.28 10.83
CA ASN A 252 -13.26 -14.77 12.20
C ASN A 252 -12.95 -13.28 12.37
N THR A 253 -12.75 -12.50 11.32
CA THR A 253 -12.57 -11.04 11.44
C THR A 253 -13.86 -10.33 11.01
N GLY A 254 -14.38 -9.50 11.89
CA GLY A 254 -15.71 -8.87 11.84
C GLY A 254 -16.22 -8.39 10.48
N LYS A 255 -17.52 -8.17 10.39
CA LYS A 255 -18.33 -7.86 9.19
C LYS A 255 -17.80 -6.82 8.19
N HIS A 256 -16.75 -6.08 8.52
CA HIS A 256 -16.14 -5.03 7.68
C HIS A 256 -14.81 -5.43 7.01
N ALA A 257 -14.20 -6.53 7.39
CA ALA A 257 -12.90 -6.93 6.85
C ALA A 257 -12.90 -7.22 5.33
N PRO A 258 -13.92 -7.86 4.74
CA PRO A 258 -13.96 -8.11 3.31
C PRO A 258 -14.06 -6.85 2.45
N GLU A 259 -14.85 -5.85 2.86
CA GLU A 259 -15.07 -4.62 2.08
C GLU A 259 -13.79 -3.77 2.01
N ASN A 260 -13.12 -3.59 3.15
CA ASN A 260 -11.83 -2.91 3.20
C ASN A 260 -10.74 -3.57 2.36
N PHE A 261 -10.83 -4.88 2.18
CA PHE A 261 -9.92 -5.61 1.30
C PHE A 261 -10.11 -5.21 -0.17
N TYR A 262 -11.33 -5.28 -0.69
CA TYR A 262 -11.60 -4.94 -2.09
C TYR A 262 -11.36 -3.46 -2.38
N HIS A 263 -11.67 -2.59 -1.43
CA HIS A 263 -11.33 -1.18 -1.49
C HIS A 263 -9.81 -0.95 -1.64
N GLY A 264 -9.01 -1.61 -0.79
CA GLY A 264 -7.56 -1.56 -0.87
C GLY A 264 -7.00 -2.13 -2.18
N LEU A 265 -7.58 -3.23 -2.67
CA LEU A 265 -7.19 -3.84 -3.95
C LEU A 265 -7.39 -2.87 -5.11
N VAL A 266 -8.58 -2.26 -5.24
CA VAL A 266 -8.86 -1.32 -6.33
C VAL A 266 -8.00 -0.06 -6.22
N LEU A 267 -7.77 0.47 -5.01
CA LEU A 267 -6.82 1.58 -4.81
C LEU A 267 -5.42 1.24 -5.34
N GLY A 268 -4.97 0.02 -5.10
CA GLY A 268 -3.71 -0.47 -5.66
C GLY A 268 -3.72 -0.48 -7.19
N LEU A 269 -4.75 -1.05 -7.80
CA LEU A 269 -4.89 -1.16 -9.26
C LEU A 269 -4.90 0.20 -9.98
N ILE A 270 -5.42 1.25 -9.37
CA ILE A 270 -5.50 2.59 -9.97
C ILE A 270 -4.35 3.53 -9.59
N VAL A 271 -3.39 3.06 -8.79
CA VAL A 271 -2.27 3.91 -8.31
C VAL A 271 -1.47 4.54 -9.46
N SER A 272 -1.32 3.84 -10.57
CA SER A 272 -0.62 4.33 -11.77
C SER A 272 -1.28 5.58 -12.38
N MET A 273 -2.59 5.77 -12.17
CA MET A 273 -3.33 6.94 -12.66
C MET A 273 -2.94 8.26 -11.98
N ARG A 274 -2.20 8.24 -10.87
CA ARG A 274 -1.80 9.45 -10.12
C ARG A 274 -1.00 10.46 -10.91
N LYS A 275 -0.41 10.08 -12.00
CA LYS A 275 0.28 11.00 -12.92
C LYS A 275 -0.67 11.97 -13.61
N GLU A 276 -1.91 11.54 -13.86
CA GLU A 276 -2.92 12.27 -14.61
C GLU A 276 -4.20 12.58 -13.80
N TYR A 277 -4.35 11.91 -12.64
CA TYR A 277 -5.54 11.98 -11.80
C TYR A 277 -5.18 12.15 -10.32
N ARG A 278 -5.99 12.93 -9.61
CA ARG A 278 -6.01 12.95 -8.15
C ARG A 278 -6.99 11.89 -7.65
N ILE A 279 -6.49 10.90 -6.91
CA ILE A 279 -7.28 9.83 -6.32
C ILE A 279 -7.59 10.20 -4.87
N VAL A 280 -8.86 10.20 -4.50
CA VAL A 280 -9.36 10.49 -3.15
C VAL A 280 -10.18 9.30 -2.67
N SER A 281 -9.89 8.84 -1.46
CA SER A 281 -10.54 7.67 -0.86
C SER A 281 -11.22 8.07 0.45
N ASN A 282 -12.39 7.49 0.71
CA ASN A 282 -13.15 7.65 1.96
C ASN A 282 -13.43 9.11 2.36
N ARG A 283 -13.80 9.98 1.42
CA ARG A 283 -14.14 11.38 1.67
C ARG A 283 -15.64 11.60 1.70
N GLU A 284 -16.08 12.49 2.58
CA GLU A 284 -17.46 12.96 2.61
C GLU A 284 -17.78 13.81 1.38
N SER A 285 -18.88 13.53 0.72
CA SER A 285 -19.44 14.30 -0.39
C SER A 285 -20.95 14.14 -0.44
N GLY A 286 -21.67 15.21 -0.70
CA GLY A 286 -23.13 15.21 -0.67
C GLY A 286 -23.67 14.79 0.71
N GLU A 287 -24.57 13.81 0.74
CA GLU A 287 -25.20 13.29 1.96
C GLU A 287 -24.52 12.05 2.54
N GLY A 288 -23.24 11.79 2.20
CA GLY A 288 -22.55 10.60 2.68
C GLY A 288 -21.07 10.57 2.33
N ARG A 289 -20.50 9.36 2.40
CA ARG A 289 -19.09 9.09 2.18
C ARG A 289 -18.94 8.09 1.06
N TYR A 290 -18.22 8.48 -0.01
CA TYR A 290 -17.88 7.56 -1.09
C TYR A 290 -16.59 6.79 -0.78
N ASP A 291 -16.42 5.63 -1.40
CA ASP A 291 -15.21 4.83 -1.22
C ASP A 291 -14.03 5.41 -1.98
N ILE A 292 -14.16 5.65 -3.29
CA ILE A 292 -13.11 6.25 -4.12
C ILE A 292 -13.72 7.25 -5.10
N ALA A 293 -13.06 8.43 -5.23
CA ALA A 293 -13.29 9.35 -6.33
C ALA A 293 -11.97 9.68 -7.04
N ILE A 294 -12.02 9.73 -8.37
CA ILE A 294 -10.87 9.93 -9.26
C ILE A 294 -11.11 11.21 -10.06
N TYR A 295 -10.31 12.24 -9.78
CA TYR A 295 -10.40 13.58 -10.36
C TYR A 295 -9.32 13.73 -11.43
N PRO A 296 -9.66 13.96 -12.70
CA PRO A 296 -8.65 14.27 -13.71
C PRO A 296 -8.01 15.64 -13.45
N PHE A 297 -6.71 15.78 -13.67
CA PHE A 297 -6.07 17.10 -13.69
C PHE A 297 -6.48 17.90 -14.93
N ASP A 298 -6.63 17.22 -16.06
CA ASP A 298 -7.22 17.76 -17.29
C ASP A 298 -8.73 17.53 -17.26
N LYS A 299 -9.49 18.60 -17.05
CA LYS A 299 -10.95 18.56 -16.90
C LYS A 299 -11.73 18.16 -18.16
N THR A 300 -11.04 17.95 -19.27
CA THR A 300 -11.64 17.38 -20.49
C THR A 300 -11.69 15.85 -20.45
N LYS A 301 -11.01 15.22 -19.51
CA LYS A 301 -11.03 13.78 -19.26
C LYS A 301 -12.12 13.39 -18.28
N ASP A 302 -12.50 12.12 -18.34
CA ASP A 302 -13.53 11.55 -17.47
C ASP A 302 -13.09 11.44 -16.02
N ALA A 303 -14.03 11.66 -15.11
CA ALA A 303 -13.89 11.45 -13.67
C ALA A 303 -14.69 10.21 -13.24
N TYR A 304 -14.29 9.58 -12.15
CA TYR A 304 -14.91 8.33 -11.71
C TYR A 304 -15.27 8.37 -10.23
N ILE A 305 -16.41 7.77 -9.88
CA ILE A 305 -16.83 7.49 -8.50
C ILE A 305 -17.03 5.98 -8.38
N LEU A 306 -16.36 5.36 -7.44
CA LEU A 306 -16.42 3.92 -7.19
C LEU A 306 -16.98 3.68 -5.78
N GLU A 307 -17.92 2.75 -5.68
CA GLU A 307 -18.52 2.29 -4.44
C GLU A 307 -18.46 0.77 -4.38
N PHE A 308 -18.08 0.21 -3.23
CA PHE A 308 -17.87 -1.21 -3.03
C PHE A 308 -18.87 -1.77 -2.04
N LYS A 309 -19.41 -2.96 -2.33
CA LYS A 309 -20.25 -3.71 -1.39
C LYS A 309 -19.94 -5.19 -1.43
N VAL A 310 -19.93 -5.81 -0.27
CA VAL A 310 -19.88 -7.26 -0.13
C VAL A 310 -21.31 -7.77 0.03
N LEU A 311 -21.65 -8.84 -0.70
CA LEU A 311 -22.97 -9.44 -0.70
C LEU A 311 -23.39 -9.80 0.73
N ASN A 312 -24.57 -9.33 1.13
CA ASN A 312 -25.22 -9.69 2.37
C ASN A 312 -26.33 -10.72 2.07
N GLU A 313 -26.04 -11.99 2.31
CA GLU A 313 -26.96 -13.11 2.02
C GLU A 313 -28.35 -12.99 2.67
N HIS A 314 -28.51 -12.16 3.69
CA HIS A 314 -29.81 -11.89 4.32
C HIS A 314 -30.66 -10.84 3.57
N ARG A 315 -30.05 -10.06 2.69
CA ARG A 315 -30.71 -8.93 2.02
C ARG A 315 -30.64 -8.98 0.50
N GLU A 316 -29.67 -9.71 -0.05
CA GLU A 316 -29.35 -9.73 -1.48
C GLU A 316 -29.19 -11.18 -1.93
N LYS A 317 -29.65 -11.47 -3.16
CA LYS A 317 -29.60 -12.83 -3.70
C LYS A 317 -28.40 -13.06 -4.63
N THR A 318 -27.89 -11.99 -5.24
CA THR A 318 -26.84 -12.09 -6.26
C THR A 318 -25.82 -10.96 -6.12
N VAL A 319 -24.60 -11.21 -6.59
CA VAL A 319 -23.53 -10.20 -6.64
C VAL A 319 -23.90 -9.03 -7.58
N GLN A 320 -24.69 -9.30 -8.61
CA GLN A 320 -25.25 -8.29 -9.51
C GLN A 320 -26.15 -7.31 -8.76
N GLU A 321 -27.04 -7.82 -7.90
CA GLU A 321 -27.90 -6.99 -7.06
C GLU A 321 -27.08 -6.14 -6.09
N THR A 322 -26.02 -6.71 -5.52
CA THR A 322 -25.09 -6.00 -4.65
C THR A 322 -24.40 -4.84 -5.39
N ALA A 323 -23.91 -5.06 -6.61
CA ALA A 323 -23.30 -4.02 -7.43
C ALA A 323 -24.31 -2.91 -7.78
N GLN A 324 -25.55 -3.26 -8.11
CA GLN A 324 -26.62 -2.29 -8.36
C GLN A 324 -26.95 -1.46 -7.12
N ASN A 325 -26.93 -2.06 -5.93
CA ASN A 325 -27.14 -1.35 -4.66
C ASN A 325 -25.98 -0.37 -4.37
N ALA A 326 -24.74 -0.74 -4.71
CA ALA A 326 -23.60 0.18 -4.64
C ALA A 326 -23.79 1.37 -5.59
N LEU A 327 -24.15 1.14 -6.84
CA LEU A 327 -24.43 2.21 -7.81
C LEU A 327 -25.60 3.09 -7.38
N LYS A 328 -26.68 2.50 -6.84
CA LYS A 328 -27.81 3.24 -6.29
C LYS A 328 -27.40 4.14 -5.13
N GLN A 329 -26.47 3.71 -4.28
CA GLN A 329 -25.96 4.53 -3.18
C GLN A 329 -25.24 5.78 -3.70
N ILE A 330 -24.40 5.68 -4.74
CA ILE A 330 -23.73 6.83 -5.36
C ILE A 330 -24.77 7.86 -5.81
N ARG A 331 -25.84 7.41 -6.50
CA ARG A 331 -26.91 8.29 -7.00
C ARG A 331 -27.72 8.93 -5.86
N THR A 332 -28.16 8.12 -4.88
CA THR A 332 -29.02 8.57 -3.78
C THR A 332 -28.30 9.58 -2.87
N ARG A 333 -26.99 9.40 -2.67
CA ARG A 333 -26.16 10.24 -1.79
C ARG A 333 -25.51 11.42 -2.51
N ASN A 334 -25.78 11.59 -3.81
CA ASN A 334 -25.26 12.69 -4.64
C ASN A 334 -23.73 12.86 -4.54
N TYR A 335 -22.99 11.76 -4.61
CA TYR A 335 -21.53 11.78 -4.50
C TYR A 335 -20.82 12.55 -5.62
N GLU A 336 -21.51 12.83 -6.73
CA GLU A 336 -20.98 13.63 -7.84
C GLU A 336 -20.86 15.13 -7.52
N ALA A 337 -21.47 15.62 -6.44
CA ALA A 337 -21.47 17.03 -6.10
C ALA A 337 -20.08 17.66 -6.02
N ASP A 338 -19.09 16.94 -5.45
CA ASP A 338 -17.71 17.40 -5.36
C ASP A 338 -17.02 17.47 -6.73
N LEU A 339 -17.30 16.54 -7.64
CA LEU A 339 -16.76 16.52 -8.99
C LEU A 339 -17.33 17.65 -9.84
N LEU A 340 -18.64 17.89 -9.72
CA LEU A 340 -19.30 19.02 -10.37
C LEU A 340 -18.74 20.36 -9.84
N ALA A 341 -18.57 20.49 -8.53
CA ALA A 341 -17.95 21.67 -7.90
C ALA A 341 -16.48 21.86 -8.33
N TYR A 342 -15.77 20.76 -8.59
CA TYR A 342 -14.41 20.80 -9.13
C TYR A 342 -14.38 21.29 -10.58
N GLY A 343 -15.52 21.29 -11.29
CA GLY A 343 -15.71 21.76 -12.66
C GLY A 343 -15.65 20.67 -13.72
N ILE A 344 -15.96 19.42 -13.37
CA ILE A 344 -16.13 18.32 -14.32
C ILE A 344 -17.59 18.36 -14.85
N PRO A 345 -17.82 18.33 -16.17
CA PRO A 345 -19.16 18.21 -16.74
C PRO A 345 -19.85 16.90 -16.30
N ALA A 346 -21.17 16.94 -16.12
CA ALA A 346 -21.92 15.78 -15.63
C ALA A 346 -21.83 14.56 -16.55
N ASP A 347 -21.74 14.77 -17.85
CA ASP A 347 -21.58 13.75 -18.89
C ASP A 347 -20.17 13.12 -18.93
N HIS A 348 -19.21 13.71 -18.21
CA HIS A 348 -17.86 13.19 -17.98
C HIS A 348 -17.69 12.51 -16.61
N ILE A 349 -18.77 12.31 -15.85
CA ILE A 349 -18.72 11.66 -14.54
C ILE A 349 -19.28 10.24 -14.65
N TYR A 350 -18.39 9.24 -14.48
CA TYR A 350 -18.74 7.83 -14.50
C TYR A 350 -18.87 7.28 -13.07
N LYS A 351 -19.98 6.63 -12.78
CA LYS A 351 -20.31 6.03 -11.50
C LYS A 351 -20.22 4.52 -11.63
N LEU A 352 -19.49 3.87 -10.75
CA LEU A 352 -19.24 2.43 -10.80
C LEU A 352 -19.59 1.80 -9.46
N GLY A 353 -20.54 0.86 -9.49
CA GLY A 353 -20.90 0.03 -8.35
C GLY A 353 -20.25 -1.34 -8.46
N PHE A 354 -19.52 -1.75 -7.43
CA PHE A 354 -18.86 -3.04 -7.34
C PHE A 354 -19.56 -3.92 -6.32
N GLY A 355 -19.89 -5.14 -6.70
CA GLY A 355 -20.41 -6.20 -5.81
C GLY A 355 -19.40 -7.33 -5.69
N PHE A 356 -19.25 -7.89 -4.48
CA PHE A 356 -18.28 -8.95 -4.19
C PHE A 356 -18.92 -10.09 -3.40
N LEU A 357 -18.53 -11.33 -3.74
CA LEU A 357 -18.79 -12.54 -2.95
C LEU A 357 -17.61 -13.50 -3.10
N GLY A 358 -16.70 -13.50 -2.15
CA GLY A 358 -15.47 -14.29 -2.27
C GLY A 358 -14.73 -13.94 -3.56
N LYS A 359 -14.49 -14.90 -4.46
CA LYS A 359 -13.78 -14.67 -5.75
C LYS A 359 -14.66 -14.03 -6.82
N LYS A 360 -15.97 -13.98 -6.63
CA LYS A 360 -16.91 -13.44 -7.62
C LYS A 360 -16.99 -11.93 -7.49
N VAL A 361 -16.88 -11.27 -8.64
CA VAL A 361 -16.97 -9.81 -8.76
C VAL A 361 -18.03 -9.46 -9.79
N TRP A 362 -18.78 -8.39 -9.54
CA TRP A 362 -19.65 -7.77 -10.53
C TRP A 362 -19.51 -6.27 -10.52
N VAL A 363 -19.49 -5.67 -11.70
CA VAL A 363 -19.35 -4.22 -11.87
C VAL A 363 -20.49 -3.70 -12.73
N VAL A 364 -21.13 -2.64 -12.29
CA VAL A 364 -22.13 -1.89 -13.05
C VAL A 364 -21.74 -0.43 -13.15
N SER A 365 -22.04 0.20 -14.29
CA SER A 365 -21.69 1.59 -14.57
C SER A 365 -22.89 2.46 -14.87
N ASP A 366 -22.74 3.77 -14.64
CA ASP A 366 -23.64 4.83 -15.04
C ASP A 366 -22.80 6.01 -15.57
N PRO A 367 -22.88 6.33 -16.88
CA PRO A 367 -23.73 5.69 -17.87
C PRO A 367 -23.35 4.22 -18.14
N PRO A 368 -24.31 3.39 -18.58
CA PRO A 368 -24.04 1.99 -18.89
C PRO A 368 -23.03 1.85 -20.02
N GLU A 369 -22.31 0.74 -20.00
CA GLU A 369 -21.38 0.37 -21.07
C GLU A 369 -22.11 0.39 -22.41
N LYS A 370 -21.54 1.06 -23.43
CA LYS A 370 -22.07 1.01 -24.79
C LYS A 370 -21.88 -0.40 -25.32
N GLU A 371 -22.97 -1.12 -25.59
CA GLU A 371 -22.92 -2.45 -26.21
C GLU A 371 -22.19 -2.37 -27.55
N GLU A 372 -20.94 -2.78 -27.60
CA GLU A 372 -20.30 -3.19 -28.86
C GLU A 372 -20.91 -4.55 -29.23
N LYS A 373 -21.61 -4.58 -30.35
CA LYS A 373 -22.32 -5.75 -30.88
C LYS A 373 -21.44 -7.01 -30.84
N ASP A 374 -21.86 -7.98 -30.04
CA ASP A 374 -21.77 -9.47 -30.09
C ASP A 374 -20.56 -10.21 -30.73
N GLN A 375 -19.50 -9.61 -31.22
CA GLN A 375 -18.41 -10.34 -31.87
C GLN A 375 -17.31 -10.83 -30.92
N VAL A 376 -17.13 -10.24 -29.76
CA VAL A 376 -16.04 -10.58 -28.82
C VAL A 376 -16.49 -11.62 -27.77
N ARG A 377 -17.79 -11.70 -27.47
CA ARG A 377 -18.35 -12.60 -26.46
C ARG A 377 -18.14 -14.08 -26.81
N SER A 378 -18.17 -14.42 -28.10
CA SER A 378 -17.99 -15.81 -28.57
C SER A 378 -16.53 -16.29 -28.57
N GLU A 379 -15.54 -15.40 -28.62
CA GLU A 379 -14.13 -15.77 -28.61
C GLU A 379 -13.62 -16.07 -27.18
N TRP A 380 -14.09 -15.32 -26.16
CA TRP A 380 -13.70 -15.54 -24.76
C TRP A 380 -14.37 -16.77 -24.14
N ASP A 381 -15.63 -17.05 -24.46
CA ASP A 381 -16.32 -18.25 -24.00
C ASP A 381 -15.68 -19.51 -24.64
N ASN A 382 -15.18 -19.42 -25.87
CA ASN A 382 -14.47 -20.53 -26.52
C ASN A 382 -13.04 -20.79 -26.02
N LEU A 383 -12.41 -19.80 -25.38
CA LEU A 383 -11.06 -19.94 -24.78
C LEU A 383 -11.11 -20.46 -23.33
N ARG A 384 -12.22 -20.29 -22.61
CA ARG A 384 -12.41 -20.81 -21.23
C ARG A 384 -12.76 -22.31 -21.16
N PHE A 385 -13.13 -22.93 -22.25
CA PHE A 385 -13.51 -24.35 -22.32
C PHE A 385 -12.53 -25.21 -23.14
N ARG A 386 -11.35 -24.74 -23.39
CA ARG A 386 -10.20 -25.51 -23.89
C ARG A 386 -9.06 -25.40 -22.88
#